data_aca82c63a558dd7d343452582e0d75e8
#
_entry.id   aca82c63a558dd7d343452582e0d75e8
#
_cell.length_a   1.000
_cell.length_b   1.000
_cell.length_c   1.000
_cell.angle_alpha   90.00
_cell.angle_beta   90.00
_cell.angle_gamma   90.00
#
_symmetry.space_group_name_H-M   'P 1'
#
loop_
_entity.id
_entity.type
_entity.pdbx_description
1 polymer ?
#
loop_
_entity_poly.entity_id
_entity_poly.type
_entity_poly.pdbx_seq_one_letter_code
_entity_poly.pdbx_strand_id
1 'polypeptide(L)'
;TLARQYDGTTAAAGSTLSSFDALQGGETLTLSGSGTAANDNVANGISVSSLGTLALVNGTGAASNYSLNSTVINIAKRVLNSSGSKTYDANTNALAGAITLSNLVSGEALNHSGTATISSANAGSYTISNLSGISIADGSGGAASNYTLTGGTHNFTVNRRPVGVSGTRLYDATTNAVASDLSTHANLVGSETLNLSGTGTIASKDVGSNKTVSVGTLALADGTNGGLAANYTLTGGTHQLTVNQRPLNATLARQYDGTTAAAGSTLS
;
A
#
# COMPACT_ATOMS: atom_id res chain seq x y z
N THR A 1 -12.03 -40.64 -4.16
CA THR A 1 -11.63 -39.41 -3.42
C THR A 1 -11.92 -38.19 -4.26
N LEU A 2 -12.55 -37.17 -3.68
CA LEU A 2 -12.73 -35.82 -4.26
C LEU A 2 -11.68 -34.88 -3.66
N ALA A 3 -11.36 -33.79 -4.35
CA ALA A 3 -10.41 -32.81 -3.83
C ALA A 3 -10.78 -31.38 -4.31
N ARG A 4 -10.74 -30.42 -3.40
CA ARG A 4 -10.93 -28.99 -3.71
C ARG A 4 -10.23 -28.08 -2.70
N GLN A 5 -10.13 -26.81 -3.00
CA GLN A 5 -9.80 -25.80 -2.01
C GLN A 5 -11.04 -25.45 -1.16
N TYR A 6 -10.80 -24.94 0.04
CA TYR A 6 -11.83 -24.42 0.92
C TYR A 6 -12.64 -23.30 0.21
N ASP A 7 -13.95 -23.43 0.24
CA ASP A 7 -14.91 -22.51 -0.40
C ASP A 7 -16.11 -22.16 0.51
N GLY A 8 -16.06 -22.58 1.80
CA GLY A 8 -17.12 -22.33 2.79
C GLY A 8 -18.38 -23.17 2.58
N THR A 9 -18.33 -24.21 1.75
CA THR A 9 -19.50 -25.06 1.51
C THR A 9 -19.24 -26.52 1.86
N THR A 10 -20.31 -27.28 2.10
CA THR A 10 -20.24 -28.74 2.25
C THR A 10 -20.42 -29.47 0.90
N ALA A 11 -20.51 -28.78 -0.22
CA ALA A 11 -20.70 -29.40 -1.53
C ALA A 11 -19.53 -30.31 -1.89
N ALA A 12 -19.83 -31.55 -2.29
CA ALA A 12 -18.89 -32.56 -2.77
C ALA A 12 -19.20 -32.84 -4.25
N ALA A 13 -18.71 -31.97 -5.14
CA ALA A 13 -19.02 -32.06 -6.56
C ALA A 13 -18.26 -33.19 -7.24
N GLY A 14 -18.92 -33.98 -8.07
CA GLY A 14 -18.30 -35.06 -8.85
C GLY A 14 -17.19 -34.59 -9.79
N SER A 15 -17.27 -33.35 -10.29
CA SER A 15 -16.22 -32.71 -11.10
C SER A 15 -14.89 -32.51 -10.36
N THR A 16 -14.87 -32.61 -9.02
CA THR A 16 -13.63 -32.54 -8.21
C THR A 16 -13.02 -33.90 -7.93
N LEU A 17 -13.41 -34.94 -8.71
CA LEU A 17 -12.83 -36.28 -8.59
C LEU A 17 -11.29 -36.25 -8.78
N SER A 18 -10.60 -36.74 -7.77
CA SER A 18 -9.14 -36.91 -7.77
C SER A 18 -8.73 -38.33 -8.14
N SER A 19 -9.40 -39.32 -7.57
CA SER A 19 -9.11 -40.72 -7.82
C SER A 19 -10.28 -41.62 -7.46
N PHE A 20 -10.34 -42.76 -8.15
CA PHE A 20 -11.03 -43.94 -7.67
C PHE A 20 -10.04 -44.97 -7.11
N ASP A 21 -10.48 -45.76 -6.17
CA ASP A 21 -9.75 -46.92 -5.69
C ASP A 21 -10.23 -48.17 -6.46
N ALA A 22 -9.32 -49.09 -6.76
CA ALA A 22 -9.63 -50.43 -7.25
C ALA A 22 -10.40 -50.56 -8.59
N LEU A 23 -10.26 -49.60 -9.51
CA LEU A 23 -10.71 -49.85 -10.91
C LEU A 23 -9.90 -51.00 -11.51
N GLN A 24 -10.58 -51.87 -12.27
CA GLN A 24 -9.99 -53.06 -12.86
C GLN A 24 -9.43 -52.79 -14.24
N GLY A 25 -8.38 -53.53 -14.63
CA GLY A 25 -7.88 -53.59 -16.02
C GLY A 25 -7.40 -52.24 -16.60
N GLY A 26 -7.13 -51.22 -15.80
CA GLY A 26 -6.78 -49.90 -16.31
C GLY A 26 -8.00 -49.13 -16.86
N GLU A 27 -9.21 -49.55 -16.54
CA GLU A 27 -10.45 -48.82 -16.90
C GLU A 27 -10.47 -47.42 -16.25
N THR A 28 -11.21 -46.52 -16.86
CA THR A 28 -11.50 -45.20 -16.36
C THR A 28 -12.99 -44.99 -16.16
N LEU A 29 -13.38 -44.29 -15.12
CA LEU A 29 -14.72 -43.76 -14.89
C LEU A 29 -14.63 -42.28 -14.57
N THR A 30 -15.74 -41.58 -14.69
CA THR A 30 -15.91 -40.22 -14.19
C THR A 30 -17.05 -40.18 -13.18
N LEU A 31 -17.17 -39.07 -12.46
CA LEU A 31 -18.23 -38.86 -11.49
C LEU A 31 -18.98 -37.57 -11.85
N SER A 32 -20.31 -37.63 -11.85
CA SER A 32 -21.19 -36.48 -12.05
C SER A 32 -22.01 -36.19 -10.81
N GLY A 33 -22.70 -35.06 -10.82
CA GLY A 33 -23.56 -34.65 -9.70
C GLY A 33 -22.82 -34.09 -8.50
N SER A 34 -23.49 -34.02 -7.37
CA SER A 34 -22.97 -33.48 -6.11
C SER A 34 -23.53 -34.21 -4.91
N GLY A 35 -22.66 -34.48 -3.95
CA GLY A 35 -23.00 -34.95 -2.61
C GLY A 35 -22.79 -33.85 -1.56
N THR A 36 -22.91 -34.24 -0.30
CA THR A 36 -22.68 -33.35 0.86
C THR A 36 -21.60 -33.93 1.76
N ALA A 37 -20.54 -33.19 2.02
CA ALA A 37 -19.51 -33.54 2.98
C ALA A 37 -20.00 -33.36 4.43
N ALA A 38 -19.42 -34.09 5.35
CA ALA A 38 -19.79 -34.03 6.77
C ALA A 38 -19.50 -32.66 7.42
N ASN A 39 -18.52 -31.93 6.88
CA ASN A 39 -18.21 -30.53 7.23
C ASN A 39 -17.48 -29.87 6.05
N ASP A 40 -17.29 -28.57 6.14
CA ASP A 40 -16.65 -27.74 5.13
C ASP A 40 -15.20 -27.38 5.44
N ASN A 41 -14.68 -27.75 6.62
CA ASN A 41 -13.34 -27.36 7.06
C ASN A 41 -12.23 -28.09 6.32
N VAL A 42 -11.05 -27.47 6.30
CA VAL A 42 -9.84 -28.06 5.72
C VAL A 42 -9.46 -29.33 6.48
N ALA A 43 -9.50 -30.45 5.80
CA ALA A 43 -9.00 -31.76 6.25
C ALA A 43 -8.91 -32.72 5.08
N ASN A 44 -8.20 -33.83 5.31
CA ASN A 44 -8.16 -34.98 4.39
C ASN A 44 -9.16 -36.03 4.87
N GLY A 45 -9.75 -36.75 3.91
CA GLY A 45 -10.61 -37.90 4.20
C GLY A 45 -11.95 -37.57 4.85
N ILE A 46 -12.47 -36.36 4.66
CA ILE A 46 -13.82 -35.98 5.15
C ILE A 46 -14.83 -36.87 4.46
N SER A 47 -15.66 -37.57 5.23
CA SER A 47 -16.73 -38.41 4.68
C SER A 47 -17.77 -37.57 3.92
N VAL A 48 -18.18 -38.04 2.74
CA VAL A 48 -19.38 -37.54 2.07
C VAL A 48 -20.58 -38.17 2.77
N SER A 49 -21.27 -37.39 3.57
CA SER A 49 -22.36 -37.85 4.45
C SER A 49 -23.65 -38.19 3.69
N SER A 50 -23.81 -37.58 2.50
CA SER A 50 -24.88 -37.89 1.55
C SER A 50 -24.32 -37.87 0.14
N LEU A 51 -24.54 -38.95 -0.61
CA LEU A 51 -24.16 -39.02 -2.02
C LEU A 51 -24.98 -38.06 -2.90
N GLY A 52 -26.18 -37.68 -2.47
CA GLY A 52 -27.05 -36.75 -3.23
C GLY A 52 -27.30 -37.22 -4.65
N THR A 53 -26.82 -36.44 -5.62
CA THR A 53 -26.91 -36.76 -7.05
C THR A 53 -25.59 -37.31 -7.62
N LEU A 54 -24.59 -37.64 -6.79
CA LEU A 54 -23.32 -38.23 -7.23
C LEU A 54 -23.63 -39.58 -7.97
N ALA A 55 -23.16 -39.71 -9.17
CA ALA A 55 -23.34 -40.89 -9.99
C ALA A 55 -22.09 -41.18 -10.82
N LEU A 56 -21.75 -42.48 -10.92
CA LEU A 56 -20.68 -42.92 -11.80
C LEU A 56 -21.11 -42.74 -13.28
N VAL A 57 -20.15 -42.33 -14.10
CA VAL A 57 -20.32 -42.12 -15.53
C VAL A 57 -19.28 -42.95 -16.27
N ASN A 58 -19.68 -43.56 -17.37
CA ASN A 58 -18.81 -44.37 -18.20
C ASN A 58 -17.58 -43.59 -18.68
N GLY A 59 -16.43 -44.26 -18.57
CA GLY A 59 -15.22 -43.89 -19.26
C GLY A 59 -14.85 -45.01 -20.23
N THR A 60 -13.64 -45.61 -20.11
CA THR A 60 -13.34 -46.88 -20.82
C THR A 60 -14.02 -48.08 -20.16
N GLY A 61 -14.33 -47.96 -18.84
CA GLY A 61 -15.15 -48.92 -18.12
C GLY A 61 -16.62 -48.55 -18.10
N ALA A 62 -17.49 -49.55 -17.93
CA ALA A 62 -18.93 -49.37 -17.79
C ALA A 62 -19.28 -49.07 -16.30
N ALA A 63 -19.94 -47.95 -16.04
CA ALA A 63 -20.34 -47.55 -14.69
C ALA A 63 -21.26 -48.58 -14.02
N SER A 64 -22.02 -49.37 -14.81
CA SER A 64 -22.89 -50.42 -14.32
C SER A 64 -22.15 -51.60 -13.65
N ASN A 65 -20.85 -51.73 -13.87
CA ASN A 65 -20.00 -52.75 -13.24
C ASN A 65 -19.50 -52.36 -11.85
N TYR A 66 -19.78 -51.14 -11.44
CA TYR A 66 -19.25 -50.55 -10.19
C TYR A 66 -20.36 -49.95 -9.36
N SER A 67 -20.13 -49.87 -8.06
CA SER A 67 -20.99 -49.17 -7.12
C SER A 67 -20.20 -48.14 -6.30
N LEU A 68 -20.81 -46.99 -6.07
CA LEU A 68 -20.22 -45.93 -5.24
C LEU A 68 -20.63 -46.14 -3.79
N ASN A 69 -19.81 -46.85 -3.00
CA ASN A 69 -20.17 -47.25 -1.64
C ASN A 69 -19.71 -46.21 -0.59
N SER A 70 -18.52 -45.66 -0.76
CA SER A 70 -17.99 -44.64 0.14
C SER A 70 -17.25 -43.58 -0.68
N THR A 71 -17.43 -42.35 -0.30
CA THR A 71 -16.75 -41.22 -0.92
C THR A 71 -16.19 -40.34 0.17
N VAL A 72 -14.94 -39.89 -0.02
CA VAL A 72 -14.30 -38.91 0.83
C VAL A 72 -13.88 -37.71 0.00
N ILE A 73 -13.79 -36.55 0.67
CA ILE A 73 -13.26 -35.32 0.07
C ILE A 73 -12.07 -34.81 0.87
N ASN A 74 -11.03 -34.38 0.18
CA ASN A 74 -9.91 -33.63 0.71
C ASN A 74 -10.15 -32.16 0.45
N ILE A 75 -10.20 -31.35 1.50
CA ILE A 75 -10.32 -29.90 1.40
C ILE A 75 -9.00 -29.29 1.78
N ALA A 76 -8.33 -28.67 0.80
CA ALA A 76 -7.07 -27.98 1.00
C ALA A 76 -7.31 -26.53 1.45
N LYS A 77 -6.31 -25.93 2.12
CA LYS A 77 -6.36 -24.54 2.53
C LYS A 77 -6.56 -23.61 1.34
N ARG A 78 -7.40 -22.60 1.53
CA ARG A 78 -7.57 -21.52 0.56
C ARG A 78 -6.41 -20.56 0.65
N VAL A 79 -5.80 -20.27 -0.50
CA VAL A 79 -4.67 -19.35 -0.58
C VAL A 79 -5.15 -17.92 -0.52
N LEU A 80 -4.64 -17.15 0.43
CA LEU A 80 -4.91 -15.72 0.58
C LEU A 80 -3.94 -14.91 -0.29
N ASN A 81 -4.43 -13.81 -0.81
CA ASN A 81 -3.62 -12.73 -1.35
C ASN A 81 -3.59 -11.57 -0.34
N SER A 82 -2.62 -10.68 -0.49
CA SER A 82 -2.59 -9.45 0.29
C SER A 82 -2.11 -8.25 -0.51
N SER A 83 -2.58 -7.09 -0.11
CA SER A 83 -2.09 -5.81 -0.61
C SER A 83 -1.99 -4.82 0.55
N GLY A 84 -1.14 -3.81 0.40
CA GLY A 84 -0.99 -2.79 1.42
C GLY A 84 -0.17 -1.62 0.95
N SER A 85 -0.10 -0.59 1.79
CA SER A 85 0.74 0.56 1.51
C SER A 85 1.15 1.29 2.78
N LYS A 86 2.25 2.02 2.69
CA LYS A 86 2.70 2.99 3.69
C LYS A 86 3.33 4.20 3.01
N THR A 87 3.46 5.29 3.74
CA THR A 87 4.31 6.41 3.35
C THR A 87 5.77 6.09 3.67
N TYR A 88 6.70 6.55 2.85
CA TYR A 88 8.13 6.37 3.05
C TYR A 88 8.57 6.77 4.47
N ASP A 89 9.30 5.88 5.11
CA ASP A 89 9.76 5.98 6.51
C ASP A 89 11.17 5.40 6.73
N ALA A 90 11.89 5.17 5.63
CA ALA A 90 13.25 4.61 5.56
C ALA A 90 13.41 3.19 6.14
N ASN A 91 12.32 2.43 6.34
CA ASN A 91 12.42 1.04 6.78
C ASN A 91 11.68 0.07 5.84
N THR A 92 11.98 -1.23 5.95
CA THR A 92 11.39 -2.29 5.12
C THR A 92 10.21 -2.99 5.78
N ASN A 93 9.73 -2.51 6.92
CA ASN A 93 8.63 -3.14 7.64
C ASN A 93 7.28 -2.85 6.97
N ALA A 94 6.50 -3.89 6.76
CA ALA A 94 5.10 -3.83 6.38
C ALA A 94 4.26 -4.34 7.55
N LEU A 95 3.75 -3.40 8.37
CA LEU A 95 2.95 -3.72 9.55
C LEU A 95 1.60 -4.32 9.12
N ALA A 96 1.09 -5.29 9.88
CA ALA A 96 -0.21 -5.93 9.61
C ALA A 96 -1.34 -4.91 9.45
N GLY A 97 -1.36 -3.83 10.25
CA GLY A 97 -2.37 -2.78 10.14
C GLY A 97 -2.37 -2.01 8.81
N ALA A 98 -1.29 -2.11 8.01
CA ALA A 98 -1.19 -1.54 6.67
C ALA A 98 -1.45 -2.58 5.56
N ILE A 99 -1.76 -3.82 5.91
CA ILE A 99 -2.00 -4.94 5.00
C ILE A 99 -3.49 -5.28 5.01
N THR A 100 -4.04 -5.54 3.84
CA THR A 100 -5.40 -6.05 3.65
C THR A 100 -5.32 -7.43 3.03
N LEU A 101 -5.99 -8.42 3.63
CA LEU A 101 -6.13 -9.76 3.10
C LEU A 101 -7.27 -9.82 2.07
N SER A 102 -7.10 -10.64 1.04
CA SER A 102 -8.10 -10.88 0.01
C SER A 102 -8.14 -12.34 -0.40
N ASN A 103 -9.08 -12.70 -1.28
CA ASN A 103 -9.40 -14.07 -1.64
C ASN A 103 -10.02 -14.89 -0.47
N LEU A 104 -10.64 -14.22 0.49
CA LEU A 104 -11.48 -14.86 1.50
C LEU A 104 -12.77 -15.39 0.87
N VAL A 105 -13.40 -16.37 1.51
CA VAL A 105 -14.78 -16.77 1.18
C VAL A 105 -15.72 -15.59 1.51
N SER A 106 -16.75 -15.40 0.69
CA SER A 106 -17.68 -14.27 0.85
C SER A 106 -18.36 -14.32 2.20
N GLY A 107 -18.34 -13.21 2.92
CA GLY A 107 -18.90 -13.06 4.25
C GLY A 107 -17.95 -13.45 5.38
N GLU A 108 -16.78 -14.02 5.07
CA GLU A 108 -15.77 -14.32 6.08
C GLU A 108 -14.73 -13.18 6.20
N ALA A 109 -14.21 -13.01 7.39
CA ALA A 109 -13.07 -12.14 7.69
C ALA A 109 -12.10 -12.88 8.60
N LEU A 110 -10.82 -12.52 8.53
CA LEU A 110 -9.76 -12.99 9.41
C LEU A 110 -9.11 -11.80 10.12
N ASN A 111 -8.69 -12.03 11.35
CA ASN A 111 -7.76 -11.14 12.03
C ASN A 111 -6.32 -11.47 11.60
N HIS A 112 -5.45 -10.48 11.57
CA HIS A 112 -4.03 -10.69 11.33
C HIS A 112 -3.19 -9.69 12.11
N SER A 113 -1.98 -10.09 12.47
CA SER A 113 -1.06 -9.30 13.29
C SER A 113 0.39 -9.57 12.88
N GLY A 114 1.29 -8.73 13.40
CA GLY A 114 2.73 -8.87 13.18
C GLY A 114 3.28 -7.94 12.12
N THR A 115 4.44 -8.29 11.57
CA THR A 115 5.18 -7.47 10.61
C THR A 115 5.78 -8.33 9.51
N ALA A 116 5.47 -8.00 8.27
CA ALA A 116 6.12 -8.54 7.09
C ALA A 116 7.32 -7.68 6.66
N THR A 117 8.12 -8.17 5.74
CA THR A 117 9.28 -7.44 5.19
C THR A 117 9.15 -7.31 3.68
N ILE A 118 9.41 -6.10 3.18
CA ILE A 118 9.51 -5.79 1.74
C ILE A 118 10.98 -5.69 1.32
N SER A 119 11.26 -5.84 0.04
CA SER A 119 12.62 -5.89 -0.50
C SER A 119 13.37 -4.55 -0.47
N SER A 120 12.68 -3.44 -0.34
CA SER A 120 13.29 -2.09 -0.30
C SER A 120 12.47 -1.14 0.55
N ALA A 121 13.15 -0.21 1.22
CA ALA A 121 12.51 0.89 1.95
C ALA A 121 12.07 2.05 1.02
N ASN A 122 12.65 2.18 -0.18
CA ASN A 122 12.40 3.30 -1.09
C ASN A 122 10.95 3.31 -1.60
N ALA A 123 10.49 4.48 -2.03
CA ALA A 123 9.17 4.61 -2.67
C ALA A 123 9.09 3.76 -3.95
N GLY A 124 8.01 2.98 -4.07
CA GLY A 124 7.82 2.03 -5.17
C GLY A 124 6.82 0.94 -4.83
N SER A 125 6.58 0.05 -5.78
CA SER A 125 5.73 -1.12 -5.60
C SER A 125 6.58 -2.37 -5.49
N TYR A 126 6.32 -3.18 -4.48
CA TYR A 126 7.11 -4.36 -4.13
C TYR A 126 6.23 -5.58 -3.90
N THR A 127 6.80 -6.75 -4.10
CA THR A 127 6.26 -7.98 -3.53
C THR A 127 6.75 -8.08 -2.07
N ILE A 128 5.88 -8.48 -1.17
CA ILE A 128 6.30 -8.79 0.21
C ILE A 128 7.23 -10.00 0.14
N SER A 129 8.48 -9.82 0.51
CA SER A 129 9.53 -10.84 0.39
C SER A 129 9.49 -11.87 1.52
N ASN A 130 8.95 -11.50 2.67
CA ASN A 130 8.83 -12.37 3.83
C ASN A 130 7.56 -12.09 4.62
N LEU A 131 6.69 -13.10 4.68
CA LEU A 131 5.43 -13.09 5.44
C LEU A 131 5.52 -13.87 6.76
N SER A 132 6.67 -14.47 7.11
CA SER A 132 6.80 -15.32 8.31
C SER A 132 6.48 -14.59 9.62
N GLY A 133 6.57 -13.25 9.62
CA GLY A 133 6.18 -12.41 10.75
C GLY A 133 4.70 -12.06 10.81
N ILE A 134 3.88 -12.48 9.83
CA ILE A 134 2.43 -12.28 9.85
C ILE A 134 1.73 -13.53 10.34
N SER A 135 0.91 -13.38 11.36
CA SER A 135 0.01 -14.40 11.87
C SER A 135 -1.42 -14.08 11.49
N ILE A 136 -2.16 -15.09 11.02
CA ILE A 136 -3.61 -15.01 10.81
C ILE A 136 -4.32 -15.71 11.97
N ALA A 137 -5.44 -15.16 12.37
CA ALA A 137 -6.31 -15.70 13.44
C ALA A 137 -7.76 -15.63 13.01
N ASP A 138 -8.59 -16.39 13.70
CA ASP A 138 -10.03 -16.41 13.44
C ASP A 138 -10.65 -15.01 13.53
N GLY A 139 -11.59 -14.76 12.64
CA GLY A 139 -12.33 -13.52 12.57
C GLY A 139 -13.84 -13.75 12.45
N SER A 140 -14.56 -12.77 11.95
CA SER A 140 -16.00 -12.92 11.77
C SER A 140 -16.30 -13.94 10.68
N GLY A 141 -16.90 -15.08 11.06
CA GLY A 141 -17.28 -16.16 10.16
C GLY A 141 -16.13 -16.97 9.58
N GLY A 142 -14.87 -16.50 9.68
CA GLY A 142 -13.70 -17.16 9.09
C GLY A 142 -12.84 -17.84 10.14
N ALA A 143 -12.46 -19.10 9.90
CA ALA A 143 -11.48 -19.85 10.67
C ALA A 143 -10.12 -19.85 9.98
N ALA A 144 -9.09 -19.34 10.66
CA ALA A 144 -7.73 -19.22 10.11
C ALA A 144 -7.13 -20.57 9.67
N SER A 145 -7.57 -21.66 10.29
CA SER A 145 -7.16 -23.02 9.91
C SER A 145 -7.50 -23.39 8.47
N ASN A 146 -8.52 -22.75 7.89
CA ASN A 146 -8.98 -22.97 6.51
C ASN A 146 -8.17 -22.19 5.46
N TYR A 147 -7.23 -21.36 5.87
CA TYR A 147 -6.49 -20.44 5.02
C TYR A 147 -4.98 -20.60 5.11
N THR A 148 -4.29 -20.09 4.12
CA THR A 148 -2.83 -19.99 4.10
C THR A 148 -2.37 -18.74 3.33
N LEU A 149 -1.29 -18.14 3.79
CA LEU A 149 -0.59 -17.07 3.05
C LEU A 149 0.41 -17.66 2.03
N THR A 150 0.78 -18.92 2.17
CA THR A 150 1.74 -19.58 1.26
C THR A 150 1.15 -19.75 -0.13
N GLY A 151 1.86 -19.30 -1.16
CA GLY A 151 1.48 -19.46 -2.58
C GLY A 151 0.57 -18.35 -3.12
N GLY A 152 0.24 -17.32 -2.31
CA GLY A 152 -0.55 -16.16 -2.73
C GLY A 152 0.29 -15.06 -3.40
N THR A 153 -0.40 -14.07 -3.92
CA THR A 153 0.20 -12.82 -4.39
C THR A 153 0.13 -11.77 -3.30
N HIS A 154 1.29 -11.21 -2.93
CA HIS A 154 1.40 -10.28 -1.80
C HIS A 154 2.14 -9.03 -2.24
N ASN A 155 1.39 -7.93 -2.46
CA ASN A 155 1.92 -6.67 -2.96
C ASN A 155 1.90 -5.61 -1.88
N PHE A 156 2.89 -4.72 -1.90
CA PHE A 156 2.97 -3.59 -0.98
C PHE A 156 3.56 -2.36 -1.67
N THR A 157 2.95 -1.20 -1.45
CA THR A 157 3.41 0.05 -2.03
C THR A 157 3.98 0.97 -0.96
N VAL A 158 5.19 1.48 -1.18
CA VAL A 158 5.75 2.58 -0.41
C VAL A 158 5.48 3.86 -1.20
N ASN A 159 4.62 4.71 -0.67
CA ASN A 159 4.26 5.99 -1.27
C ASN A 159 5.33 7.04 -0.96
N ARG A 160 5.55 7.96 -1.89
CA ARG A 160 6.41 9.13 -1.64
C ARG A 160 5.89 9.93 -0.45
N ARG A 161 6.83 10.44 0.37
CA ARG A 161 6.52 11.25 1.54
C ARG A 161 6.33 12.71 1.13
N PRO A 162 5.20 13.36 1.45
CA PRO A 162 5.01 14.79 1.20
C PRO A 162 6.01 15.63 2.00
N VAL A 163 6.71 16.54 1.32
CA VAL A 163 7.67 17.49 1.91
C VAL A 163 7.13 18.90 1.77
N GLY A 164 7.13 19.63 2.89
CA GLY A 164 6.89 21.07 2.90
C GLY A 164 8.20 21.82 2.70
N VAL A 165 8.15 22.98 2.03
CA VAL A 165 9.29 23.90 1.93
C VAL A 165 8.90 25.27 2.41
N SER A 166 9.80 25.93 3.15
CA SER A 166 9.56 27.29 3.67
C SER A 166 10.83 28.10 3.73
N GLY A 167 10.66 29.41 3.81
CA GLY A 167 11.77 30.31 3.96
C GLY A 167 11.36 31.77 3.97
N THR A 168 12.35 32.65 3.82
CA THR A 168 12.17 34.10 3.89
C THR A 168 13.00 34.81 2.84
N ARG A 169 12.52 35.95 2.37
CA ARG A 169 13.28 36.89 1.56
C ARG A 169 12.93 38.32 1.88
N LEU A 170 13.76 39.26 1.46
CA LEU A 170 13.41 40.69 1.46
C LEU A 170 12.55 41.01 0.24
N TYR A 171 11.68 42.00 0.38
CA TYR A 171 10.87 42.52 -0.74
C TYR A 171 11.76 42.87 -1.96
N ASP A 172 11.43 42.33 -3.11
CA ASP A 172 12.16 42.47 -4.37
C ASP A 172 11.27 42.85 -5.57
N ALA A 173 10.01 43.21 -5.27
CA ALA A 173 8.99 43.56 -6.25
C ALA A 173 8.54 42.42 -7.17
N THR A 174 8.88 41.13 -6.88
CA THR A 174 8.47 39.96 -7.67
C THR A 174 7.51 39.06 -6.89
N THR A 175 6.80 38.19 -7.62
CA THR A 175 6.01 37.09 -7.03
C THR A 175 6.76 35.77 -7.07
N ASN A 176 8.00 35.74 -7.50
CA ASN A 176 8.80 34.52 -7.59
C ASN A 176 9.17 34.03 -6.21
N ALA A 177 9.08 32.72 -5.98
CA ALA A 177 9.59 32.03 -4.81
C ALA A 177 10.69 31.08 -5.29
N VAL A 178 11.92 31.60 -5.38
CA VAL A 178 13.05 30.82 -5.88
C VAL A 178 13.52 29.81 -4.84
N ALA A 179 14.07 28.68 -5.29
CA ALA A 179 14.51 27.62 -4.41
C ALA A 179 15.47 28.09 -3.30
N SER A 180 16.34 29.06 -3.56
CA SER A 180 17.26 29.65 -2.56
C SER A 180 16.55 30.35 -1.41
N ASP A 181 15.32 30.84 -1.61
CA ASP A 181 14.51 31.48 -0.57
C ASP A 181 13.79 30.46 0.32
N LEU A 182 13.69 29.19 -0.15
CA LEU A 182 12.90 28.09 0.45
C LEU A 182 13.84 27.03 1.06
N SER A 183 14.74 27.43 1.94
CA SER A 183 15.84 26.61 2.44
C SER A 183 15.43 25.60 3.53
N THR A 184 14.24 25.74 4.12
CA THR A 184 13.78 24.84 5.18
C THR A 184 12.87 23.78 4.60
N HIS A 185 13.23 22.50 4.78
CA HIS A 185 12.44 21.35 4.39
C HIS A 185 11.80 20.71 5.62
N ALA A 186 10.49 20.52 5.59
CA ALA A 186 9.73 19.89 6.67
C ALA A 186 9.34 18.47 6.30
N ASN A 187 9.19 17.60 7.33
CA ASN A 187 8.68 16.24 7.18
C ASN A 187 9.66 15.27 6.48
N LEU A 188 10.96 15.53 6.55
CA LEU A 188 11.97 14.55 6.14
C LEU A 188 12.11 13.43 7.17
N VAL A 189 12.62 12.28 6.75
CA VAL A 189 12.87 11.13 7.63
C VAL A 189 14.23 11.31 8.33
N GLY A 190 14.25 11.24 9.65
CA GLY A 190 15.50 11.31 10.45
C GLY A 190 16.34 12.54 10.14
N SER A 191 17.59 12.33 9.75
CA SER A 191 18.55 13.39 9.37
C SER A 191 18.72 13.56 7.86
N GLU A 192 17.88 12.93 7.05
CA GLU A 192 17.92 13.06 5.58
C GLU A 192 17.80 14.52 5.15
N THR A 193 18.50 14.90 4.10
CA THR A 193 18.37 16.21 3.46
C THR A 193 17.98 16.06 2.00
N LEU A 194 17.41 17.12 1.44
CA LEU A 194 17.14 17.21 0.00
C LEU A 194 17.66 18.54 -0.52
N ASN A 195 17.97 18.58 -1.81
CA ASN A 195 18.20 19.81 -2.53
C ASN A 195 16.92 20.24 -3.23
N LEU A 196 16.72 21.56 -3.36
CA LEU A 196 15.61 22.16 -4.08
C LEU A 196 16.16 23.01 -5.23
N SER A 197 15.50 22.97 -6.37
CA SER A 197 15.81 23.81 -7.54
C SER A 197 14.52 24.38 -8.12
N GLY A 198 14.65 25.32 -9.06
CA GLY A 198 13.50 25.91 -9.75
C GLY A 198 12.86 27.08 -9.03
N THR A 199 11.63 27.43 -9.42
CA THR A 199 10.89 28.59 -8.95
C THR A 199 9.41 28.28 -8.82
N GLY A 200 8.89 28.55 -7.63
CA GLY A 200 7.47 28.65 -7.34
C GLY A 200 6.95 30.09 -7.46
N THR A 201 5.70 30.31 -7.11
CA THR A 201 5.08 31.64 -7.11
C THR A 201 4.22 31.87 -5.89
N ILE A 202 4.14 33.13 -5.43
CA ILE A 202 3.21 33.59 -4.41
C ILE A 202 2.18 34.54 -5.03
N ALA A 203 0.99 34.63 -4.45
CA ALA A 203 -0.11 35.41 -5.00
C ALA A 203 0.14 36.94 -5.02
N SER A 204 0.92 37.46 -4.08
CA SER A 204 1.28 38.90 -3.97
C SER A 204 2.74 39.05 -3.61
N LYS A 205 3.40 40.02 -4.25
CA LYS A 205 4.78 40.43 -3.97
C LYS A 205 4.95 41.16 -2.64
N ASP A 206 3.86 41.69 -2.04
CA ASP A 206 3.92 42.57 -0.89
C ASP A 206 4.41 41.84 0.36
N VAL A 207 4.87 42.61 1.35
CA VAL A 207 5.30 42.11 2.66
C VAL A 207 4.17 41.30 3.32
N GLY A 208 4.53 40.17 3.89
CA GLY A 208 3.59 39.29 4.61
C GLY A 208 4.20 37.95 4.97
N SER A 209 3.66 37.35 6.01
CA SER A 209 4.15 36.08 6.56
C SER A 209 3.42 34.88 5.94
N ASN A 210 4.13 33.74 5.83
CA ASN A 210 3.57 32.45 5.48
C ASN A 210 2.68 32.46 4.21
N LYS A 211 3.08 33.24 3.20
CA LYS A 211 2.38 33.25 1.92
C LYS A 211 2.49 31.89 1.26
N THR A 212 1.36 31.32 0.85
CA THR A 212 1.32 30.04 0.14
C THR A 212 2.12 30.14 -1.16
N VAL A 213 3.01 29.18 -1.37
CA VAL A 213 3.80 29.03 -2.59
C VAL A 213 3.15 27.97 -3.48
N SER A 214 2.79 28.37 -4.70
CA SER A 214 2.48 27.42 -5.79
C SER A 214 3.77 26.84 -6.32
N VAL A 215 3.85 25.52 -6.46
CA VAL A 215 5.08 24.76 -6.72
C VAL A 215 5.78 25.18 -8.02
N GLY A 216 5.04 25.49 -9.10
CA GLY A 216 5.61 25.92 -10.37
C GLY A 216 6.63 24.92 -10.93
N THR A 217 7.89 25.36 -11.12
CA THR A 217 9.00 24.53 -11.57
C THR A 217 9.89 24.02 -10.43
N LEU A 218 9.48 24.21 -9.16
CA LEU A 218 10.24 23.65 -8.02
C LEU A 218 10.36 22.14 -8.15
N ALA A 219 11.58 21.65 -7.99
CA ALA A 219 11.92 20.23 -8.10
C ALA A 219 12.89 19.82 -6.99
N LEU A 220 12.63 18.64 -6.41
CA LEU A 220 13.51 18.01 -5.44
C LEU A 220 14.66 17.31 -6.16
N ALA A 221 15.85 17.36 -5.57
CA ALA A 221 17.00 16.56 -5.94
C ALA A 221 17.61 15.89 -4.72
N ASP A 222 18.40 14.85 -4.94
CA ASP A 222 19.04 14.09 -3.88
C ASP A 222 19.91 15.00 -3.01
N GLY A 223 19.86 14.75 -1.71
CA GLY A 223 20.66 15.47 -0.73
C GLY A 223 21.67 14.56 -0.06
N THR A 224 21.83 14.72 1.25
CA THR A 224 22.78 13.94 2.05
C THR A 224 22.07 13.01 3.04
N ASN A 225 22.83 12.19 3.75
CA ASN A 225 22.33 11.26 4.78
C ASN A 225 21.25 10.29 4.30
N GLY A 226 21.31 9.88 3.03
CA GLY A 226 20.34 8.96 2.43
C GLY A 226 19.10 9.63 1.83
N GLY A 227 19.02 10.96 1.83
CA GLY A 227 17.91 11.69 1.24
C GLY A 227 17.87 11.55 -0.28
N LEU A 228 16.96 10.71 -0.77
CA LEU A 228 16.71 10.49 -2.20
C LEU A 228 15.42 11.18 -2.61
N ALA A 229 15.48 12.07 -3.59
CA ALA A 229 14.32 12.81 -4.11
C ALA A 229 13.19 11.87 -4.58
N ALA A 230 13.54 10.67 -5.04
CA ALA A 230 12.58 9.66 -5.48
C ALA A 230 11.64 9.19 -4.34
N ASN A 231 12.06 9.34 -3.07
CA ASN A 231 11.26 8.96 -1.90
C ASN A 231 10.31 10.06 -1.43
N TYR A 232 10.39 11.24 -2.02
CA TYR A 232 9.68 12.44 -1.57
C TYR A 232 8.86 13.06 -2.69
N THR A 233 7.93 13.93 -2.33
CA THR A 233 7.11 14.71 -3.27
C THR A 233 6.76 16.07 -2.66
N LEU A 234 6.72 17.11 -3.49
CA LEU A 234 6.16 18.41 -3.11
C LEU A 234 4.63 18.37 -3.09
N THR A 235 4.00 17.47 -3.85
CA THR A 235 2.54 17.32 -3.85
C THR A 235 2.04 16.91 -2.47
N GLY A 236 1.07 17.67 -1.94
CA GLY A 236 0.51 17.44 -0.60
C GLY A 236 1.35 18.00 0.54
N GLY A 237 2.51 18.62 0.25
CA GLY A 237 3.29 19.39 1.23
C GLY A 237 2.74 20.80 1.43
N THR A 238 3.09 21.41 2.55
CA THR A 238 2.80 22.84 2.82
C THR A 238 4.00 23.66 2.39
N HIS A 239 3.79 24.62 1.47
CA HIS A 239 4.87 25.47 0.94
C HIS A 239 4.58 26.92 1.27
N GLN A 240 5.54 27.60 1.93
CA GLN A 240 5.35 28.95 2.47
C GLN A 240 6.57 29.83 2.29
N LEU A 241 6.34 31.11 1.97
CA LEU A 241 7.36 32.14 1.90
C LEU A 241 6.94 33.35 2.71
N THR A 242 7.83 33.85 3.55
CA THR A 242 7.66 35.15 4.23
C THR A 242 8.46 36.22 3.47
N VAL A 243 7.77 37.29 3.09
CA VAL A 243 8.38 38.48 2.46
C VAL A 243 8.52 39.55 3.52
N ASN A 244 9.76 39.87 3.85
CA ASN A 244 10.12 40.89 4.85
C ASN A 244 10.27 42.27 4.19
N GLN A 245 10.16 43.32 4.99
CA GLN A 245 10.46 44.69 4.56
C GLN A 245 11.91 44.82 4.12
N ARG A 246 12.15 45.50 2.98
CA ARG A 246 13.49 45.86 2.56
C ARG A 246 13.88 47.16 3.24
N PRO A 247 14.98 47.20 4.00
CA PRO A 247 15.45 48.41 4.60
C PRO A 247 15.91 49.43 3.53
N LEU A 248 15.57 50.68 3.71
CA LEU A 248 15.99 51.79 2.85
C LEU A 248 16.86 52.71 3.71
N ASN A 249 17.96 53.17 3.13
CA ASN A 249 18.78 54.23 3.72
C ASN A 249 18.48 55.54 2.98
N ALA A 250 18.23 56.62 3.74
CA ALA A 250 18.06 57.95 3.20
C ALA A 250 19.19 58.84 3.63
N THR A 251 19.77 59.58 2.68
CA THR A 251 20.74 60.64 2.99
C THR A 251 20.05 61.98 2.75
N LEU A 252 20.03 62.78 3.81
CA LEU A 252 19.51 64.14 3.76
C LEU A 252 20.67 65.14 3.64
N ALA A 253 20.52 66.09 2.74
CA ALA A 253 21.47 67.16 2.60
C ALA A 253 20.76 68.52 2.74
N ARG A 254 21.35 69.48 3.44
CA ARG A 254 20.82 70.82 3.57
C ARG A 254 21.95 71.85 3.64
N GLN A 255 21.66 73.08 3.36
CA GLN A 255 22.56 74.17 3.68
C GLN A 255 22.47 74.50 5.19
N TYR A 256 23.56 75.01 5.74
CA TYR A 256 23.64 75.43 7.14
C TYR A 256 22.67 76.58 7.39
N ASP A 257 21.76 76.38 8.34
CA ASP A 257 20.74 77.35 8.75
C ASP A 257 20.71 77.60 10.29
N GLY A 258 21.73 77.14 10.99
CA GLY A 258 21.85 77.29 12.47
C GLY A 258 20.90 76.39 13.28
N THR A 259 20.22 75.42 12.67
CA THR A 259 19.33 74.50 13.38
C THR A 259 19.81 73.04 13.27
N THR A 260 19.31 72.16 14.18
CA THR A 260 19.53 70.71 14.08
C THR A 260 18.39 70.00 13.41
N ALA A 261 17.31 70.69 13.03
CA ALA A 261 16.12 70.08 12.44
C ALA A 261 16.39 69.68 11.00
N ALA A 262 16.24 68.41 10.67
CA ALA A 262 16.19 67.89 9.29
C ALA A 262 14.72 67.97 8.80
N ALA A 263 14.35 69.07 8.11
CA ALA A 263 13.04 69.15 7.50
C ALA A 263 12.88 68.08 6.39
N GLY A 264 11.75 67.41 6.38
CA GLY A 264 11.45 66.34 5.44
C GLY A 264 11.51 66.81 4.00
N SER A 265 12.47 66.24 3.22
CA SER A 265 12.47 66.35 1.80
C SER A 265 11.58 65.22 1.21
N THR A 266 10.74 65.52 0.26
CA THR A 266 10.03 64.52 -0.55
C THR A 266 11.06 63.69 -1.33
N LEU A 267 11.14 62.41 -1.01
CA LEU A 267 11.85 61.47 -1.83
C LEU A 267 11.12 61.32 -3.17
N SER A 268 11.75 61.67 -4.27
CA SER A 268 11.28 61.38 -5.62
C SER A 268 11.82 60.08 -6.17
#